data_876a747cbf814dbc3a1aa0ec13d41a82
#
_entry.id   876a747cbf814dbc3a1aa0ec13d41a82
#
_cell.length_a   1.000
_cell.length_b   1.000
_cell.length_c   1.000
_cell.angle_alpha   90.00
_cell.angle_beta   90.00
_cell.angle_gamma   90.00
#
_symmetry.space_group_name_H-M   'P 1'
#
loop_
_entity.id
_entity.type
_entity.pdbx_description
1 polymer ?
#
loop_
_entity_poly.entity_id
_entity_poly.type
_entity_poly.pdbx_seq_one_letter_code
_entity_poly.pdbx_strand_id
1 'polypeptide(L)'
;MAKEGTLLVVDDNRSILAALQLLMGNYFARVLTLPTPNRLATLLREEPIDVVLLDMNFTAGINTGNEGIYWLREIHRTRPDVKVVLFTAYADIDLAVRAMRDGAVDFVVKPWDNERLVAALRNAYNLARSQREVKQLKEIKRELKQ
;
A
#
# COMPACT_ATOMS: atom_id res chain seq x y z
N MET A 1 0.16 18.51 14.83
CA MET A 1 -1.01 18.06 14.05
C MET A 1 -1.29 16.58 14.30
N ALA A 2 -2.53 16.21 14.37
CA ALA A 2 -2.90 14.81 14.55
C ALA A 2 -2.49 13.99 13.34
N LYS A 3 -1.91 12.83 13.59
CA LYS A 3 -1.58 11.88 12.52
C LYS A 3 -2.86 11.18 12.07
N GLU A 4 -2.94 10.91 10.80
CA GLU A 4 -4.09 10.26 10.19
C GLU A 4 -3.67 9.06 9.35
N GLY A 5 -4.59 8.13 9.17
CA GLY A 5 -4.43 7.03 8.24
C GLY A 5 -3.81 5.78 8.83
N THR A 6 -4.08 4.68 8.18
CA THR A 6 -3.54 3.37 8.53
C THR A 6 -2.75 2.82 7.34
N LEU A 7 -1.49 2.54 7.59
CA LEU A 7 -0.56 1.94 6.63
C LEU A 7 -0.35 0.48 6.99
N LEU A 8 -0.41 -0.39 5.99
CA LEU A 8 0.00 -1.79 6.13
C LEU A 8 1.27 -2.02 5.32
N VAL A 9 2.31 -2.54 5.97
CA VAL A 9 3.57 -2.91 5.30
C VAL A 9 3.64 -4.42 5.20
N VAL A 10 3.76 -4.94 3.99
CA VAL A 10 3.86 -6.38 3.72
C VAL A 10 5.22 -6.67 3.13
N ASP A 11 6.08 -7.33 3.90
CA ASP A 11 7.46 -7.62 3.51
C ASP A 11 7.96 -8.80 4.37
N ASP A 12 8.65 -9.76 3.76
CA ASP A 12 9.14 -10.93 4.49
C ASP A 12 10.39 -10.63 5.32
N ASN A 13 11.03 -9.50 5.13
CA ASN A 13 12.19 -9.09 5.90
C ASN A 13 11.75 -8.39 7.19
N ARG A 14 11.89 -9.08 8.32
CA ARG A 14 11.43 -8.56 9.61
C ARG A 14 12.17 -7.30 10.07
N SER A 15 13.43 -7.14 9.67
CA SER A 15 14.19 -5.92 9.98
C SER A 15 13.61 -4.72 9.24
N ILE A 16 13.19 -4.90 7.99
CA ILE A 16 12.51 -3.86 7.23
C ILE A 16 11.19 -3.51 7.89
N LEU A 17 10.40 -4.50 8.29
CA LEU A 17 9.12 -4.25 8.97
C LEU A 17 9.31 -3.42 10.24
N ALA A 18 10.30 -3.77 11.06
CA ALA A 18 10.58 -3.04 12.30
C ALA A 18 11.03 -1.60 12.00
N ALA A 19 11.93 -1.42 11.04
CA ALA A 19 12.43 -0.10 10.67
C ALA A 19 11.32 0.79 10.13
N LEU A 20 10.45 0.24 9.29
CA LEU A 20 9.36 1.01 8.69
C LEU A 20 8.24 1.31 9.68
N GLN A 21 7.98 0.40 10.61
CA GLN A 21 7.01 0.66 11.67
C GLN A 21 7.46 1.87 12.50
N LEU A 22 8.74 1.94 12.82
CA LEU A 22 9.29 3.05 13.58
C LEU A 22 9.27 4.35 12.77
N LEU A 23 9.76 4.31 11.54
CA LEU A 23 9.80 5.49 10.68
C LEU A 23 8.41 6.03 10.38
N MET A 24 7.54 5.16 9.89
CA MET A 24 6.21 5.60 9.42
C MET A 24 5.25 5.91 10.55
N GLY A 25 5.53 5.45 11.77
CA GLY A 25 4.78 5.84 12.96
C GLY A 25 4.83 7.33 13.26
N ASN A 26 5.77 8.05 12.66
CA ASN A 26 5.82 9.52 12.77
C ASN A 26 4.81 10.21 11.85
N TYR A 27 4.27 9.51 10.87
CA TYR A 27 3.42 10.11 9.82
C TYR A 27 2.01 9.53 9.76
N PHE A 28 1.84 8.27 10.15
CA PHE A 28 0.54 7.60 10.13
C PHE A 28 0.05 7.33 11.55
N ALA A 29 -1.26 7.39 11.75
CA ALA A 29 -1.86 7.10 13.05
C ALA A 29 -1.63 5.64 13.46
N ARG A 30 -1.66 4.72 12.50
CA ARG A 30 -1.40 3.31 12.74
C ARG A 30 -0.52 2.75 11.64
N VAL A 31 0.43 1.91 12.03
CA VAL A 31 1.25 1.15 11.09
C VAL A 31 1.15 -0.32 11.45
N LEU A 32 0.59 -1.11 10.54
CA LEU A 32 0.47 -2.55 10.69
C LEU A 32 1.52 -3.23 9.82
N THR A 33 2.00 -4.38 10.24
CA THR A 33 3.01 -5.12 9.49
C THR A 33 2.59 -6.57 9.30
N LEU A 34 2.93 -7.13 8.13
CA LEU A 34 2.72 -8.54 7.82
C LEU A 34 4.00 -9.12 7.20
N PRO A 35 4.58 -10.17 7.80
CA PRO A 35 5.75 -10.82 7.20
C PRO A 35 5.40 -11.73 6.03
N THR A 36 4.13 -12.07 5.84
CA THR A 36 3.66 -12.88 4.74
C THR A 36 2.31 -12.36 4.25
N PRO A 37 1.97 -12.55 2.97
CA PRO A 37 0.68 -12.08 2.46
C PRO A 37 -0.51 -12.98 2.81
N ASN A 38 -0.29 -14.08 3.53
CA ASN A 38 -1.34 -15.06 3.78
C ASN A 38 -2.57 -14.49 4.51
N ARG A 39 -2.38 -13.49 5.38
CA ARG A 39 -3.46 -12.86 6.13
C ARG A 39 -3.91 -11.51 5.56
N LEU A 40 -3.42 -11.19 4.37
CA LEU A 40 -3.68 -9.88 3.76
C LEU A 40 -5.17 -9.62 3.56
N ALA A 41 -5.88 -10.56 2.97
CA ALA A 41 -7.32 -10.40 2.73
C ALA A 41 -8.10 -10.23 4.03
N THR A 42 -7.76 -10.97 5.07
CA THR A 42 -8.40 -10.87 6.38
C THR A 42 -8.19 -9.48 6.98
N LEU A 43 -6.96 -8.99 6.97
CA LEU A 43 -6.65 -7.66 7.50
C LEU A 43 -7.35 -6.55 6.72
N LEU A 44 -7.42 -6.69 5.41
CA LEU A 44 -8.12 -5.69 4.58
C LEU A 44 -9.61 -5.61 4.91
N ARG A 45 -10.22 -6.73 5.30
CA ARG A 45 -11.63 -6.75 5.69
C ARG A 45 -11.86 -6.27 7.12
N GLU A 46 -10.93 -6.56 8.02
CA GLU A 46 -11.10 -6.28 9.46
C GLU A 46 -10.60 -4.89 9.88
N GLU A 47 -9.61 -4.34 9.19
CA GLU A 47 -8.97 -3.10 9.59
C GLU A 47 -9.20 -1.99 8.56
N PRO A 48 -9.32 -0.73 9.00
CA PRO A 48 -9.56 0.39 8.09
C PRO A 48 -8.27 0.84 7.41
N ILE A 49 -7.69 -0.02 6.58
CA ILE A 49 -6.42 0.24 5.90
C ILE A 49 -6.64 1.22 4.75
N ASP A 50 -5.74 2.19 4.64
CA ASP A 50 -5.77 3.21 3.59
C ASP A 50 -4.73 2.96 2.51
N VAL A 51 -3.52 2.54 2.91
CA VAL A 51 -2.38 2.35 2.03
C VAL A 51 -1.69 1.04 2.37
N VAL A 52 -1.29 0.30 1.35
CA VAL A 52 -0.44 -0.89 1.50
C VAL A 52 0.88 -0.63 0.81
N LEU A 53 1.98 -0.82 1.54
CA LEU A 53 3.32 -0.92 0.95
C LEU A 53 3.60 -2.40 0.75
N LEU A 54 3.68 -2.82 -0.49
CA LEU A 54 3.70 -4.23 -0.87
C LEU A 54 5.04 -4.62 -1.48
N ASP A 55 5.77 -5.52 -0.80
CA ASP A 55 6.98 -6.12 -1.37
C ASP A 55 6.63 -6.91 -2.63
N MET A 56 7.44 -6.78 -3.66
CA MET A 56 7.24 -7.49 -4.91
C MET A 56 7.62 -8.97 -4.84
N ASN A 57 8.45 -9.36 -3.87
CA ASN A 57 8.99 -10.72 -3.76
C ASN A 57 8.91 -11.21 -2.32
N PHE A 58 8.09 -12.24 -2.09
CA PHE A 58 7.88 -12.82 -0.75
C PHE A 58 8.66 -14.09 -0.49
N THR A 59 9.16 -14.75 -1.54
CA THR A 59 9.85 -16.02 -1.39
C THR A 59 11.30 -15.85 -1.80
N ALA A 60 12.21 -16.02 -0.85
CA ALA A 60 13.65 -15.97 -1.13
C ALA A 60 14.01 -17.05 -2.16
N GLY A 61 14.63 -16.65 -3.26
CA GLY A 61 15.09 -17.55 -4.31
C GLY A 61 14.10 -17.81 -5.44
N ILE A 62 12.82 -17.43 -5.29
CA ILE A 62 11.86 -17.50 -6.39
C ILE A 62 11.50 -16.08 -6.78
N ASN A 63 12.25 -15.54 -7.72
CA ASN A 63 12.13 -14.14 -8.08
C ASN A 63 11.46 -13.99 -9.44
N THR A 64 10.19 -14.40 -9.53
CA THR A 64 9.41 -14.26 -10.75
C THR A 64 8.68 -12.92 -10.83
N GLY A 65 8.52 -12.23 -9.68
CA GLY A 65 7.75 -10.99 -9.59
C GLY A 65 6.24 -11.17 -9.72
N ASN A 66 5.80 -12.36 -10.10
CA ASN A 66 4.37 -12.64 -10.28
C ASN A 66 3.60 -12.60 -8.98
N GLU A 67 4.27 -12.86 -7.85
CA GLU A 67 3.63 -12.84 -6.54
C GLU A 67 3.17 -11.43 -6.16
N GLY A 68 4.00 -10.42 -6.38
CA GLY A 68 3.62 -9.03 -6.08
C GLY A 68 2.43 -8.60 -6.92
N ILE A 69 2.41 -8.94 -8.21
CA ILE A 69 1.29 -8.62 -9.09
C ILE A 69 0.03 -9.36 -8.65
N TYR A 70 0.15 -10.63 -8.27
CA TYR A 70 -0.98 -11.40 -7.77
C TYR A 70 -1.61 -10.73 -6.55
N TRP A 71 -0.78 -10.35 -5.56
CA TRP A 71 -1.31 -9.74 -4.34
C TRP A 71 -1.84 -8.33 -4.59
N LEU A 72 -1.25 -7.58 -5.51
CA LEU A 72 -1.80 -6.30 -5.92
C LEU A 72 -3.23 -6.45 -6.44
N ARG A 73 -3.47 -7.43 -7.30
CA ARG A 73 -4.79 -7.72 -7.84
C ARG A 73 -5.76 -8.15 -6.75
N GLU A 74 -5.30 -8.98 -5.80
CA GLU A 74 -6.12 -9.42 -4.68
C GLU A 74 -6.52 -8.25 -3.77
N ILE A 75 -5.61 -7.32 -3.53
CA ILE A 75 -5.93 -6.11 -2.75
C ILE A 75 -7.01 -5.31 -3.46
N HIS A 76 -6.85 -5.07 -4.75
CA HIS A 76 -7.84 -4.29 -5.51
C HIS A 76 -9.19 -4.97 -5.58
N ARG A 77 -9.21 -6.28 -5.67
CA ARG A 77 -10.45 -7.05 -5.67
C ARG A 77 -11.16 -6.97 -4.31
N THR A 78 -10.42 -7.04 -3.23
CA THR A 78 -10.97 -7.05 -1.87
C THR A 78 -11.36 -5.65 -1.40
N ARG A 79 -10.50 -4.67 -1.65
CA ARG A 79 -10.69 -3.27 -1.22
C ARG A 79 -10.21 -2.33 -2.33
N PRO A 80 -11.07 -2.03 -3.32
CA PRO A 80 -10.66 -1.16 -4.44
C PRO A 80 -10.31 0.27 -4.04
N ASP A 81 -10.72 0.70 -2.85
CA ASP A 81 -10.41 2.03 -2.32
C ASP A 81 -9.00 2.14 -1.71
N VAL A 82 -8.36 1.01 -1.40
CA VAL A 82 -7.02 0.99 -0.81
C VAL A 82 -5.98 1.27 -1.90
N LYS A 83 -5.02 2.12 -1.57
CA LYS A 83 -3.93 2.48 -2.49
C LYS A 83 -2.71 1.62 -2.22
N VAL A 84 -2.07 1.15 -3.27
CA VAL A 84 -0.91 0.27 -3.16
C VAL A 84 0.32 0.97 -3.71
N VAL A 85 1.38 1.01 -2.90
CA VAL A 85 2.73 1.42 -3.31
C VAL A 85 3.59 0.15 -3.31
N LEU A 86 4.30 -0.09 -4.39
CA LEU A 86 5.13 -1.28 -4.52
C LEU A 86 6.52 -1.03 -3.94
N PHE A 87 7.09 -2.04 -3.29
CA PHE A 87 8.42 -1.98 -2.73
C PHE A 87 9.29 -3.01 -3.47
N THR A 88 10.28 -2.56 -4.23
CA THR A 88 10.93 -3.39 -5.23
C THR A 88 12.44 -3.26 -5.20
N ALA A 89 13.15 -4.33 -5.53
CA ALA A 89 14.59 -4.28 -5.75
C ALA A 89 14.90 -3.57 -7.09
N TYR A 90 16.08 -3.01 -7.21
CA TYR A 90 16.51 -2.33 -8.43
C TYR A 90 16.38 -3.22 -9.68
N ALA A 91 16.71 -4.50 -9.54
CA ALA A 91 16.62 -5.44 -10.64
C ALA A 91 15.18 -5.67 -11.16
N ASP A 92 14.17 -5.32 -10.37
CA ASP A 92 12.77 -5.59 -10.68
C ASP A 92 11.98 -4.33 -11.07
N ILE A 93 12.67 -3.23 -11.39
CA ILE A 93 12.02 -1.96 -11.74
C ILE A 93 11.07 -2.13 -12.94
N ASP A 94 11.49 -2.87 -13.98
CA ASP A 94 10.63 -3.08 -15.15
C ASP A 94 9.33 -3.77 -14.77
N LEU A 95 9.38 -4.70 -13.84
CA LEU A 95 8.22 -5.40 -13.34
C LEU A 95 7.32 -4.46 -12.55
N ALA A 96 7.90 -3.59 -11.73
CA ALA A 96 7.13 -2.59 -10.97
C ALA A 96 6.42 -1.62 -11.92
N VAL A 97 7.10 -1.18 -12.98
CA VAL A 97 6.49 -0.30 -13.99
C VAL A 97 5.29 -0.99 -14.65
N ARG A 98 5.41 -2.29 -14.97
CA ARG A 98 4.27 -3.03 -15.52
C ARG A 98 3.12 -3.14 -14.52
N ALA A 99 3.44 -3.33 -13.24
CA ALA A 99 2.42 -3.43 -12.19
C ALA A 99 1.66 -2.11 -11.98
N MET A 100 2.25 -0.98 -12.35
CA MET A 100 1.52 0.30 -12.33
C MET A 100 0.28 0.24 -13.23
N ARG A 101 0.30 -0.54 -14.28
CA ARG A 101 -0.86 -0.75 -15.17
C ARG A 101 -1.97 -1.54 -14.47
N ASP A 102 -1.62 -2.33 -13.47
CA ASP A 102 -2.58 -3.09 -12.68
C ASP A 102 -3.12 -2.29 -11.49
N GLY A 103 -2.79 -1.01 -11.41
CA GLY A 103 -3.42 -0.09 -10.49
C GLY A 103 -2.59 0.35 -9.29
N ALA A 104 -1.33 -0.06 -9.17
CA ALA A 104 -0.45 0.51 -8.15
C ALA A 104 -0.28 2.01 -8.40
N VAL A 105 -0.22 2.81 -7.34
CA VAL A 105 -0.14 4.27 -7.51
C VAL A 105 1.29 4.78 -7.57
N ASP A 106 2.25 3.98 -7.09
CA ASP A 106 3.68 4.35 -7.12
C ASP A 106 4.52 3.12 -6.81
N PHE A 107 5.84 3.25 -6.93
CA PHE A 107 6.79 2.25 -6.45
C PHE A 107 8.01 2.92 -5.85
N VAL A 108 8.67 2.24 -4.90
CA VAL A 108 9.88 2.70 -4.24
C VAL A 108 10.92 1.59 -4.30
N VAL A 109 12.15 1.95 -4.63
CA VAL A 109 13.23 0.99 -4.84
C VAL A 109 14.01 0.76 -3.55
N LYS A 110 14.36 -0.49 -3.28
CA LYS A 110 15.26 -0.87 -2.17
C LYS A 110 16.73 -0.84 -2.62
N PRO A 111 17.65 -0.35 -1.82
CA PRO A 111 17.47 0.35 -0.56
C PRO A 111 16.81 1.71 -0.79
N TRP A 112 15.95 2.10 0.13
CA TRP A 112 15.14 3.30 -0.06
C TRP A 112 15.79 4.53 0.57
N ASP A 113 15.38 5.69 0.07
CA ASP A 113 15.59 6.97 0.70
C ASP A 113 14.34 7.29 1.55
N ASN A 114 14.54 7.66 2.82
CA ASN A 114 13.42 7.89 3.73
C ASN A 114 12.47 8.97 3.22
N GLU A 115 13.00 10.08 2.71
CA GLU A 115 12.15 11.17 2.20
C GLU A 115 11.31 10.71 1.01
N ARG A 116 11.90 9.95 0.11
CA ARG A 116 11.20 9.41 -1.05
C ARG A 116 10.07 8.46 -0.63
N LEU A 117 10.36 7.58 0.32
CA LEU A 117 9.38 6.60 0.80
C LEU A 117 8.23 7.30 1.52
N VAL A 118 8.55 8.23 2.41
CA VAL A 118 7.53 8.99 3.15
C VAL A 118 6.63 9.74 2.16
N ALA A 119 7.21 10.41 1.17
CA ALA A 119 6.45 11.16 0.17
C ALA A 119 5.51 10.24 -0.61
N ALA A 120 5.99 9.09 -1.06
CA ALA A 120 5.17 8.14 -1.82
C ALA A 120 3.97 7.65 -1.00
N LEU A 121 4.19 7.30 0.26
CA LEU A 121 3.13 6.75 1.11
C LEU A 121 2.13 7.83 1.53
N ARG A 122 2.59 9.03 1.81
CA ARG A 122 1.69 10.14 2.15
C ARG A 122 0.87 10.59 0.96
N ASN A 123 1.46 10.61 -0.24
CA ASN A 123 0.72 10.92 -1.47
C ASN A 123 -0.36 9.87 -1.72
N ALA A 124 -0.05 8.59 -1.51
CA ALA A 124 -1.02 7.51 -1.64
C ALA A 124 -2.18 7.68 -0.65
N TYR A 125 -1.87 8.03 0.61
CA TYR A 125 -2.90 8.29 1.60
C TYR A 125 -3.80 9.47 1.20
N ASN A 126 -3.21 10.56 0.75
CA ASN A 126 -3.97 11.74 0.34
C ASN A 126 -4.88 11.42 -0.84
N LEU A 127 -4.42 10.60 -1.77
CA LEU A 127 -5.24 10.15 -2.90
C LEU A 127 -6.41 9.31 -2.42
N ALA A 128 -6.19 8.36 -1.50
CA ALA A 128 -7.25 7.53 -0.94
C ALA A 128 -8.31 8.38 -0.26
N ARG A 129 -7.88 9.34 0.57
CA ARG A 129 -8.78 10.25 1.28
C ARG A 129 -9.60 11.10 0.32
N SER A 130 -8.94 11.70 -0.68
CA SER A 130 -9.62 12.56 -1.65
C SER A 130 -10.68 11.80 -2.44
N GLN A 131 -10.38 10.58 -2.86
CA GLN A 131 -11.33 9.77 -3.62
C GLN A 131 -12.53 9.36 -2.77
N ARG A 132 -12.33 9.08 -1.49
CA ARG A 132 -13.42 8.77 -0.56
C ARG A 132 -14.32 9.99 -0.35
N GLU A 133 -13.72 11.17 -0.19
CA GLU A 133 -14.49 12.41 -0.05
C GLU A 133 -15.32 12.70 -1.29
N VAL A 134 -14.76 12.53 -2.48
CA VAL A 134 -15.49 12.72 -3.72
C VAL A 134 -16.66 11.74 -3.82
N LYS A 135 -16.45 10.49 -3.46
CA LYS A 135 -17.51 9.46 -3.47
C LYS A 135 -18.63 9.84 -2.51
N GLN A 136 -18.31 10.28 -1.30
CA GLN A 136 -19.28 10.70 -0.31
C GLN A 136 -20.11 11.90 -0.81
N LEU A 137 -19.44 12.88 -1.41
CA LEU A 137 -20.15 14.04 -1.97
C LEU A 137 -21.09 13.65 -3.09
N LYS A 138 -20.70 12.72 -3.95
CA LYS A 138 -21.57 12.21 -5.01
C LYS A 138 -22.79 11.47 -4.45
N GLU A 139 -22.62 10.71 -3.40
CA GLU A 139 -23.72 10.00 -2.74
C GLU A 139 -24.70 10.99 -2.10
N ILE A 140 -24.20 12.00 -1.40
CA ILE A 140 -25.03 13.06 -0.80
C ILE A 140 -25.82 13.79 -1.89
N LYS A 141 -25.16 14.17 -2.98
CA LYS A 141 -25.81 14.86 -4.10
C LYS A 141 -26.92 14.01 -4.72
N ARG A 142 -26.67 12.70 -4.84
CA ARG A 142 -27.68 11.77 -5.36
C ARG A 142 -28.90 11.68 -4.46
N GLU A 143 -28.70 11.62 -3.15
CA GLU A 143 -29.79 11.60 -2.18
C GLU A 143 -30.62 12.88 -2.21
N LEU A 144 -29.95 14.03 -2.36
CA LEU A 144 -30.64 15.31 -2.40
C LEU A 144 -31.53 15.50 -3.62
N LYS A 145 -31.29 14.73 -4.70
CA LYS A 145 -32.07 14.79 -5.93
C LYS A 145 -33.34 13.93 -5.90
N GLN A 146 -33.46 13.12 -4.86
CA GLN A 146 -34.66 12.31 -4.66
C GLN A 146 -35.72 13.10 -3.83
#